data_1487bcb52188c5d6c67d4a9624f0ec37
#
_entry.id   1487bcb52188c5d6c67d4a9624f0ec37
#
_cell.length_a   1.000
_cell.length_b   1.000
_cell.length_c   1.000
_cell.angle_alpha   90.00
_cell.angle_beta   90.00
_cell.angle_gamma   90.00
#
_symmetry.space_group_name_H-M   'P 1'
#
loop_
_entity.id
_entity.type
_entity.pdbx_description
1 polymer ?
#
loop_
_entity_poly.entity_id
_entity_poly.type
_entity_poly.pdbx_seq_one_letter_code
_entity_poly.pdbx_strand_id
1 'polypeptide(L)'
;MLARGMRMTTCAMALAGALLLGGCGGDDGSDTPTTTTPTPTASAQDEAVAVLEAYWDERVRVETSGAYDTADFSRTLAPSETEPMLARYAQFEAGNFRRTGEPELRDYTATVDGTSAIATVCVNEDKWGAEADGEVVEPEAAGWYASSHRLEQTDGTWLIVGEADTPSGISC
;
A
#
# COMPACT_ATOMS: atom_id res chain seq x y z
N MET A 1 -1.88 -18.88 -38.34
CA MET A 1 -0.55 -19.17 -38.90
C MET A 1 0.25 -17.91 -38.94
N LEU A 2 1.22 -17.78 -38.08
CA LEU A 2 2.51 -17.08 -38.29
C LEU A 2 3.22 -17.01 -36.92
N ALA A 3 4.16 -17.92 -36.74
CA ALA A 3 5.11 -17.95 -35.63
C ALA A 3 6.26 -17.01 -35.95
N ARG A 4 6.74 -16.27 -34.94
CA ARG A 4 8.03 -15.59 -34.91
C ARG A 4 8.35 -15.32 -33.43
N GLY A 5 9.36 -15.88 -32.81
CA GLY A 5 10.72 -16.05 -33.21
C GLY A 5 11.53 -15.50 -32.04
N MET A 6 11.90 -16.42 -31.17
CA MET A 6 12.70 -16.22 -29.96
C MET A 6 14.12 -15.82 -30.34
N ARG A 7 14.67 -14.71 -29.85
CA ARG A 7 16.11 -14.44 -29.88
C ARG A 7 16.61 -14.29 -28.44
N MET A 8 17.25 -15.37 -27.99
CA MET A 8 18.19 -15.35 -26.88
C MET A 8 19.44 -14.55 -27.30
N THR A 9 19.84 -13.60 -26.49
CA THR A 9 21.16 -12.98 -26.58
C THR A 9 21.88 -13.22 -25.26
N THR A 10 22.77 -14.19 -25.32
CA THR A 10 23.72 -14.52 -24.28
C THR A 10 24.87 -13.51 -24.36
N CYS A 11 25.13 -12.73 -23.32
CA CYS A 11 26.37 -11.99 -23.15
C CYS A 11 27.13 -12.59 -21.97
N ALA A 12 28.16 -13.37 -22.32
CA ALA A 12 29.21 -13.75 -21.41
C ALA A 12 30.29 -12.65 -21.44
N MET A 13 30.71 -12.15 -20.30
CA MET A 13 31.97 -11.41 -20.17
C MET A 13 32.78 -11.97 -19.01
N ALA A 14 33.98 -12.34 -19.38
CA ALA A 14 34.99 -12.97 -18.57
C ALA A 14 35.83 -11.95 -17.77
N LEU A 15 36.22 -12.36 -16.62
CA LEU A 15 37.49 -12.27 -15.89
C LEU A 15 38.55 -11.23 -16.27
N ALA A 16 38.98 -10.47 -15.28
CA ALA A 16 40.38 -10.19 -15.08
C ALA A 16 40.67 -10.03 -13.59
N GLY A 17 41.55 -10.91 -13.09
CA GLY A 17 42.05 -10.94 -11.74
C GLY A 17 43.16 -9.91 -11.50
N ALA A 18 43.33 -9.54 -10.25
CA ALA A 18 44.57 -9.01 -9.72
C ALA A 18 44.77 -9.53 -8.30
N LEU A 19 45.69 -10.48 -8.19
CA LEU A 19 46.31 -10.91 -6.92
C LEU A 19 47.30 -9.81 -6.46
N LEU A 20 47.08 -9.24 -5.30
CA LEU A 20 48.12 -8.58 -4.53
C LEU A 20 48.22 -9.25 -3.17
N LEU A 21 49.27 -10.06 -3.04
CA LEU A 21 49.80 -10.56 -1.78
C LEU A 21 50.55 -9.42 -1.08
N GLY A 22 50.21 -9.21 0.20
CA GLY A 22 51.01 -8.29 1.00
C GLY A 22 50.51 -8.16 2.42
N GLY A 23 51.17 -8.79 3.38
CA GLY A 23 51.26 -8.30 4.75
C GLY A 23 50.61 -9.14 5.83
N CYS A 24 51.39 -10.00 6.43
CA CYS A 24 51.21 -10.53 7.78
C CYS A 24 51.14 -9.40 8.81
N GLY A 25 50.27 -9.56 9.81
CA GLY A 25 50.44 -8.92 11.09
C GLY A 25 49.12 -8.62 11.82
N GLY A 26 48.91 -9.33 12.94
CA GLY A 26 48.04 -8.80 14.01
C GLY A 26 46.69 -9.46 14.15
N ASP A 27 46.55 -10.26 15.15
CA ASP A 27 45.35 -10.54 15.92
C ASP A 27 44.42 -9.36 15.96
N ASP A 28 43.15 -9.57 15.62
CA ASP A 28 42.00 -9.16 16.41
C ASP A 28 40.72 -9.20 15.55
N GLY A 29 39.72 -9.86 16.07
CA GLY A 29 38.32 -9.54 15.91
C GLY A 29 37.80 -9.33 14.48
N SER A 30 37.31 -10.40 13.83
CA SER A 30 36.45 -10.28 12.67
C SER A 30 35.12 -9.62 13.06
N ASP A 31 35.14 -8.29 13.21
CA ASP A 31 33.93 -7.48 13.19
C ASP A 31 33.43 -7.43 11.77
N THR A 32 32.66 -8.43 11.38
CA THR A 32 31.75 -8.31 10.25
C THR A 32 30.85 -7.11 10.57
N PRO A 33 30.85 -6.04 9.77
CA PRO A 33 29.90 -4.95 10.00
C PRO A 33 28.50 -5.55 9.85
N THR A 34 27.87 -5.85 10.98
CA THR A 34 26.44 -6.14 11.02
C THR A 34 25.78 -4.86 10.57
N THR A 35 25.34 -4.79 9.32
CA THR A 35 24.45 -3.74 8.85
C THR A 35 23.18 -3.90 9.65
N THR A 36 23.10 -3.21 10.78
CA THR A 36 21.86 -3.10 11.54
C THR A 36 20.94 -2.25 10.69
N THR A 37 19.97 -2.88 10.03
CA THR A 37 18.80 -2.18 9.51
C THR A 37 18.24 -1.34 10.65
N PRO A 38 18.11 -0.02 10.50
CA PRO A 38 17.57 0.83 11.57
C PRO A 38 16.20 0.29 11.97
N THR A 39 16.01 0.06 13.26
CA THR A 39 14.70 -0.27 13.80
C THR A 39 13.77 0.89 13.49
N PRO A 40 12.58 0.64 12.85
CA PRO A 40 11.63 1.71 12.56
C PRO A 40 11.31 2.48 13.84
N THR A 41 11.27 3.80 13.76
CA THR A 41 10.86 4.64 14.89
C THR A 41 9.34 4.57 15.01
N ALA A 42 8.79 4.76 16.23
CA ALA A 42 7.35 4.86 16.45
C ALA A 42 6.72 5.93 15.54
N SER A 43 7.45 7.02 15.30
CA SER A 43 7.05 8.09 14.37
C SER A 43 6.78 7.61 12.93
N ALA A 44 7.65 6.76 12.36
CA ALA A 44 7.43 6.26 10.99
C ALA A 44 6.20 5.32 10.89
N GLN A 45 5.94 4.55 11.94
CA GLN A 45 4.75 3.72 12.03
C GLN A 45 3.49 4.58 12.18
N ASP A 46 3.53 5.58 13.06
CA ASP A 46 2.42 6.51 13.27
C ASP A 46 2.10 7.30 11.99
N GLU A 47 3.13 7.73 11.25
CA GLU A 47 2.97 8.40 9.97
C GLU A 47 2.30 7.50 8.92
N ALA A 48 2.73 6.23 8.82
CA ALA A 48 2.13 5.27 7.88
C ALA A 48 0.66 4.96 8.25
N VAL A 49 0.34 4.85 9.55
CA VAL A 49 -1.04 4.70 10.04
C VAL A 49 -1.85 5.93 9.67
N ALA A 50 -1.36 7.15 9.90
CA ALA A 50 -2.06 8.38 9.59
C ALA A 50 -2.42 8.53 8.10
N VAL A 51 -1.57 8.01 7.19
CA VAL A 51 -1.88 7.97 5.75
C VAL A 51 -3.05 7.03 5.48
N LEU A 52 -3.09 5.84 6.11
CA LEU A 52 -4.19 4.90 5.92
C LEU A 52 -5.51 5.43 6.52
N GLU A 53 -5.46 6.09 7.68
CA GLU A 53 -6.62 6.77 8.27
C GLU A 53 -7.15 7.85 7.33
N ALA A 54 -6.29 8.75 6.85
CA ALA A 54 -6.68 9.81 5.93
C ALA A 54 -7.24 9.27 4.59
N TYR A 55 -6.72 8.14 4.10
CA TYR A 55 -7.27 7.46 2.91
C TYR A 55 -8.70 6.99 3.14
N TRP A 56 -8.97 6.34 4.28
CA TRP A 56 -10.31 5.85 4.59
C TRP A 56 -11.28 7.00 4.88
N ASP A 57 -10.84 8.05 5.57
CA ASP A 57 -11.66 9.25 5.81
C ASP A 57 -12.12 9.88 4.51
N GLU A 58 -11.19 10.08 3.56
CA GLU A 58 -11.52 10.64 2.25
C GLU A 58 -12.42 9.72 1.44
N ARG A 59 -12.15 8.41 1.44
CA ARG A 59 -12.97 7.42 0.76
C ARG A 59 -14.40 7.42 1.29
N VAL A 60 -14.57 7.36 2.61
CA VAL A 60 -15.91 7.40 3.25
C VAL A 60 -16.63 8.70 2.92
N ARG A 61 -15.94 9.83 3.05
CA ARG A 61 -16.50 11.15 2.74
C ARG A 61 -17.05 11.23 1.32
N VAL A 62 -16.24 10.83 0.34
CA VAL A 62 -16.59 10.93 -1.09
C VAL A 62 -17.67 9.94 -1.46
N GLU A 63 -17.52 8.67 -1.06
CA GLU A 63 -18.47 7.60 -1.42
C GLU A 63 -19.84 7.79 -0.75
N THR A 64 -19.90 8.36 0.47
CA THR A 64 -21.15 8.62 1.17
C THR A 64 -21.85 9.90 0.66
N SER A 65 -21.08 10.95 0.35
CA SER A 65 -21.65 12.18 -0.21
C SER A 65 -22.09 12.05 -1.66
N GLY A 66 -21.48 11.14 -2.43
CA GLY A 66 -21.61 11.05 -3.89
C GLY A 66 -20.93 12.18 -4.65
N ALA A 67 -20.16 13.04 -3.96
CA ALA A 67 -19.45 14.16 -4.57
C ALA A 67 -18.09 13.71 -5.11
N TYR A 68 -18.09 12.83 -6.10
CA TYR A 68 -16.91 12.16 -6.64
C TYR A 68 -15.92 13.11 -7.30
N ASP A 69 -16.39 14.22 -7.86
CA ASP A 69 -15.59 15.28 -8.46
C ASP A 69 -14.74 16.07 -7.43
N THR A 70 -15.07 15.93 -6.14
CA THR A 70 -14.32 16.56 -5.03
C THR A 70 -13.28 15.67 -4.39
N ALA A 71 -13.04 14.46 -4.93
CA ALA A 71 -12.08 13.49 -4.38
C ALA A 71 -10.64 14.00 -4.47
N ASP A 72 -9.94 14.01 -3.34
CA ASP A 72 -8.52 14.38 -3.26
C ASP A 72 -7.71 13.35 -2.50
N PHE A 73 -7.09 12.46 -3.24
CA PHE A 73 -6.17 11.44 -2.70
C PHE A 73 -4.69 11.80 -2.85
N SER A 74 -4.37 13.04 -3.22
CA SER A 74 -2.99 13.46 -3.50
C SER A 74 -2.02 13.29 -2.33
N ARG A 75 -2.54 13.22 -1.10
CA ARG A 75 -1.77 13.04 0.13
C ARG A 75 -1.71 11.60 0.62
N THR A 76 -2.46 10.69 0.02
CA THR A 76 -2.62 9.33 0.51
C THR A 76 -2.29 8.27 -0.53
N LEU A 77 -2.58 8.52 -1.81
CA LEU A 77 -2.31 7.59 -2.90
C LEU A 77 -1.17 8.08 -3.79
N ALA A 78 -0.32 7.15 -4.21
CA ALA A 78 0.61 7.41 -5.31
C ALA A 78 -0.16 7.71 -6.62
N PRO A 79 0.44 8.44 -7.58
CA PRO A 79 -0.22 8.74 -8.85
C PRO A 79 -0.73 7.50 -9.60
N SER A 80 -0.02 6.37 -9.52
CA SER A 80 -0.42 5.09 -10.10
C SER A 80 -1.71 4.51 -9.52
N GLU A 81 -2.04 4.83 -8.27
CA GLU A 81 -3.24 4.38 -7.58
C GLU A 81 -4.37 5.43 -7.67
N THR A 82 -3.99 6.69 -7.73
CA THR A 82 -4.96 7.80 -7.83
C THR A 82 -5.75 7.75 -9.13
N GLU A 83 -5.08 7.53 -10.27
CA GLU A 83 -5.74 7.51 -11.59
C GLU A 83 -6.82 6.41 -11.70
N PRO A 84 -6.57 5.13 -11.34
CA PRO A 84 -7.60 4.10 -11.33
C PRO A 84 -8.75 4.41 -10.36
N MET A 85 -8.47 4.98 -9.19
CA MET A 85 -9.48 5.36 -8.21
C MET A 85 -10.43 6.44 -8.77
N LEU A 86 -9.90 7.50 -9.36
CA LEU A 86 -10.69 8.55 -9.98
C LEU A 86 -11.49 8.04 -11.18
N ALA A 87 -10.92 7.13 -11.99
CA ALA A 87 -11.64 6.50 -13.08
C ALA A 87 -12.83 5.64 -12.58
N ARG A 88 -12.67 4.96 -11.45
CA ARG A 88 -13.77 4.24 -10.77
C ARG A 88 -14.84 5.21 -10.28
N TYR A 89 -14.45 6.33 -9.68
CA TYR A 89 -15.40 7.33 -9.20
C TYR A 89 -16.19 7.99 -10.33
N ALA A 90 -15.60 8.22 -11.49
CA ALA A 90 -16.33 8.67 -12.67
C ALA A 90 -17.41 7.66 -13.12
N GLN A 91 -17.19 6.35 -12.92
CA GLN A 91 -18.21 5.33 -13.19
C GLN A 91 -19.31 5.34 -12.12
N PHE A 92 -18.97 5.57 -10.86
CA PHE A 92 -19.95 5.70 -9.78
C PHE A 92 -20.87 6.92 -9.99
N GLU A 93 -20.28 8.05 -10.36
CA GLU A 93 -21.04 9.25 -10.69
C GLU A 93 -21.99 9.00 -11.88
N ALA A 94 -21.50 8.39 -12.96
CA ALA A 94 -22.32 8.05 -14.14
C ALA A 94 -23.47 7.09 -13.83
N GLY A 95 -23.31 6.22 -12.82
CA GLY A 95 -24.33 5.28 -12.32
C GLY A 95 -25.18 5.80 -11.18
N ASN A 96 -25.11 7.10 -10.83
CA ASN A 96 -25.75 7.67 -9.63
C ASN A 96 -25.57 6.81 -8.38
N PHE A 97 -24.39 6.19 -8.27
CA PHE A 97 -24.05 5.33 -7.15
C PHE A 97 -23.58 6.19 -5.98
N ARG A 98 -23.96 5.83 -4.78
CA ARG A 98 -23.37 6.33 -3.54
C ARG A 98 -23.46 5.29 -2.44
N ARG A 99 -22.59 5.39 -1.46
CA ARG A 99 -22.70 4.59 -0.25
C ARG A 99 -23.72 5.21 0.72
N THR A 100 -24.35 4.36 1.53
CA THR A 100 -25.28 4.76 2.58
C THR A 100 -24.78 4.24 3.92
N GLY A 101 -24.89 5.03 4.97
CA GLY A 101 -24.29 4.73 6.27
C GLY A 101 -22.77 4.91 6.25
N GLU A 102 -22.09 4.24 7.17
CA GLU A 102 -20.62 4.33 7.33
C GLU A 102 -20.03 2.97 7.70
N PRO A 103 -18.80 2.64 7.26
CA PRO A 103 -18.11 1.45 7.73
C PRO A 103 -17.64 1.66 9.17
N GLU A 104 -17.47 0.57 9.91
CA GLU A 104 -16.75 0.59 11.19
C GLU A 104 -15.28 0.28 10.94
N LEU A 105 -14.38 1.16 11.38
CA LEU A 105 -12.94 1.08 11.21
C LEU A 105 -12.26 1.02 12.58
N ARG A 106 -11.31 0.09 12.77
CA ARG A 106 -10.58 -0.03 14.04
C ARG A 106 -9.23 -0.71 13.86
N ASP A 107 -8.43 -0.70 14.91
CA ASP A 107 -7.18 -1.46 15.01
C ASP A 107 -6.21 -1.16 13.87
N TYR A 108 -6.01 0.14 13.59
CA TYR A 108 -5.00 0.59 12.64
C TYR A 108 -3.61 0.22 13.13
N THR A 109 -2.84 -0.43 12.27
CA THR A 109 -1.46 -0.83 12.54
C THR A 109 -0.59 -0.61 11.33
N ALA A 110 0.74 -0.46 11.54
CA ALA A 110 1.69 -0.49 10.46
C ALA A 110 2.95 -1.25 10.85
N THR A 111 3.55 -1.92 9.90
CA THR A 111 4.90 -2.49 9.99
C THR A 111 5.76 -1.79 8.96
N VAL A 112 6.86 -1.18 9.42
CA VAL A 112 7.77 -0.39 8.59
C VAL A 112 9.10 -1.10 8.44
N ASP A 113 9.60 -1.14 7.21
CA ASP A 113 10.93 -1.64 6.85
C ASP A 113 11.62 -0.62 5.91
N GLY A 114 12.49 0.21 6.49
CA GLY A 114 13.16 1.29 5.79
C GLY A 114 12.17 2.33 5.23
N THR A 115 12.07 2.42 3.92
CA THR A 115 11.16 3.32 3.18
C THR A 115 9.90 2.62 2.69
N SER A 116 9.65 1.39 3.11
CA SER A 116 8.45 0.62 2.78
C SER A 116 7.66 0.31 4.05
N ALA A 117 6.34 0.25 3.94
CA ALA A 117 5.46 -0.15 5.03
C ALA A 117 4.28 -0.99 4.52
N ILE A 118 3.73 -1.81 5.42
CA ILE A 118 2.40 -2.39 5.26
C ILE A 118 1.54 -1.82 6.39
N ALA A 119 0.53 -1.06 6.03
CA ALA A 119 -0.47 -0.55 6.96
C ALA A 119 -1.78 -1.32 6.80
N THR A 120 -2.42 -1.66 7.91
CA THR A 120 -3.61 -2.50 7.97
C THR A 120 -4.65 -1.88 8.89
N VAL A 121 -5.91 -1.98 8.52
CA VAL A 121 -7.06 -1.61 9.33
C VAL A 121 -8.08 -2.74 9.33
N CYS A 122 -8.74 -2.97 10.45
CA CYS A 122 -9.93 -3.83 10.52
C CYS A 122 -11.16 -3.05 10.07
N VAL A 123 -11.87 -3.59 9.11
CA VAL A 123 -13.03 -2.98 8.46
C VAL A 123 -14.26 -3.86 8.65
N ASN A 124 -15.40 -3.23 8.95
CA ASN A 124 -16.71 -3.86 8.88
C ASN A 124 -17.64 -2.97 8.06
N GLU A 125 -18.09 -3.48 6.91
CA GLU A 125 -18.97 -2.78 5.98
C GLU A 125 -20.45 -3.18 6.14
N ASP A 126 -20.83 -3.93 7.18
CA ASP A 126 -22.19 -4.42 7.36
C ASP A 126 -23.26 -3.31 7.42
N LYS A 127 -22.83 -2.08 7.77
CA LYS A 127 -23.68 -0.89 7.80
C LYS A 127 -23.38 0.09 6.66
N TRP A 128 -22.50 -0.26 5.74
CA TRP A 128 -22.10 0.59 4.64
C TRP A 128 -22.72 0.10 3.33
N GLY A 129 -24.02 0.28 3.22
CA GLY A 129 -24.84 -0.10 2.05
C GLY A 129 -24.55 0.77 0.83
N ALA A 130 -25.37 0.62 -0.18
CA ALA A 130 -25.27 1.38 -1.40
C ALA A 130 -26.64 1.81 -1.92
N GLU A 131 -26.67 2.87 -2.71
CA GLU A 131 -27.81 3.30 -3.52
C GLU A 131 -27.31 3.56 -4.94
N ALA A 132 -28.00 3.05 -5.93
CA ALA A 132 -27.74 3.28 -7.33
C ALA A 132 -29.05 3.58 -8.06
N ASP A 133 -29.12 4.68 -8.79
CA ASP A 133 -30.34 5.14 -9.48
C ASP A 133 -31.61 5.21 -8.59
N GLY A 134 -31.41 5.47 -7.28
CA GLY A 134 -32.50 5.54 -6.29
C GLY A 134 -32.93 4.18 -5.74
N GLU A 135 -32.30 3.09 -6.14
CA GLU A 135 -32.50 1.75 -5.59
C GLU A 135 -31.48 1.46 -4.50
N VAL A 136 -31.96 1.12 -3.30
CA VAL A 136 -31.11 0.78 -2.15
C VAL A 136 -30.65 -0.67 -2.27
N VAL A 137 -29.35 -0.87 -2.18
CA VAL A 137 -28.71 -2.19 -2.11
C VAL A 137 -28.15 -2.37 -0.70
N GLU A 138 -28.77 -3.26 0.05
CA GLU A 138 -28.27 -3.61 1.38
C GLU A 138 -26.95 -4.39 1.26
N PRO A 139 -25.96 -4.11 2.13
CA PRO A 139 -24.71 -4.86 2.12
C PRO A 139 -24.94 -6.32 2.54
N GLU A 140 -24.18 -7.22 1.93
CA GLU A 140 -24.04 -8.56 2.48
C GLU A 140 -23.22 -8.49 3.76
N ALA A 141 -23.77 -8.99 4.88
CA ALA A 141 -23.05 -9.02 6.15
C ALA A 141 -21.86 -9.98 6.04
N ALA A 142 -20.67 -9.43 5.93
CA ALA A 142 -19.42 -10.17 5.83
C ALA A 142 -18.62 -10.19 7.14
N GLY A 143 -19.03 -9.35 8.12
CA GLY A 143 -18.31 -9.15 9.37
C GLY A 143 -17.01 -8.37 9.20
N TRP A 144 -16.10 -8.56 10.14
CA TRP A 144 -14.82 -7.90 10.15
C TRP A 144 -13.81 -8.58 9.23
N TYR A 145 -13.07 -7.78 8.47
CA TYR A 145 -11.94 -8.24 7.66
C TYR A 145 -10.77 -7.24 7.72
N ALA A 146 -9.57 -7.69 7.40
CA ALA A 146 -8.39 -6.84 7.34
C ALA A 146 -8.24 -6.24 5.94
N SER A 147 -8.10 -4.91 5.88
CA SER A 147 -7.71 -4.18 4.67
C SER A 147 -6.26 -3.73 4.82
N SER A 148 -5.39 -4.27 3.98
CA SER A 148 -3.94 -4.04 4.06
C SER A 148 -3.43 -3.36 2.80
N HIS A 149 -2.57 -2.36 2.99
CA HIS A 149 -2.01 -1.54 1.92
C HIS A 149 -0.50 -1.45 2.05
N ARG A 150 0.19 -1.53 0.91
CA ARG A 150 1.61 -1.26 0.81
C ARG A 150 1.81 0.24 0.63
N LEU A 151 2.70 0.81 1.43
CA LEU A 151 3.12 2.19 1.38
C LEU A 151 4.60 2.28 1.03
N GLU A 152 4.97 3.34 0.33
CA GLU A 152 6.36 3.71 0.08
C GLU A 152 6.58 5.17 0.48
N GLN A 153 7.76 5.44 1.05
CA GLN A 153 8.16 6.79 1.42
C GLN A 153 9.08 7.38 0.35
N THR A 154 8.67 8.51 -0.22
CA THR A 154 9.47 9.28 -1.17
C THR A 154 9.57 10.71 -0.65
N ASP A 155 10.79 11.23 -0.55
CA ASP A 155 11.08 12.58 -0.04
C ASP A 155 10.43 12.86 1.34
N GLY A 156 10.41 11.84 2.19
CA GLY A 156 9.82 11.92 3.54
C GLY A 156 8.30 11.81 3.60
N THR A 157 7.62 11.60 2.48
CA THR A 157 6.16 11.46 2.41
C THR A 157 5.77 10.02 2.13
N TRP A 158 4.92 9.44 2.98
CA TRP A 158 4.34 8.12 2.76
C TRP A 158 3.14 8.21 1.84
N LEU A 159 3.08 7.31 0.85
CA LEU A 159 1.94 7.15 -0.05
C LEU A 159 1.60 5.66 -0.23
N ILE A 160 0.33 5.35 -0.33
CA ILE A 160 -0.16 4.02 -0.70
C ILE A 160 0.17 3.77 -2.17
N VAL A 161 0.85 2.65 -2.43
CA VAL A 161 1.30 2.22 -3.76
C VAL A 161 0.62 0.91 -4.21
N GLY A 162 -0.38 0.45 -3.50
CA GLY A 162 -1.18 -0.72 -3.84
C GLY A 162 -1.69 -1.49 -2.63
N GLU A 163 -2.46 -2.53 -2.90
CA GLU A 163 -2.89 -3.50 -1.89
C GLU A 163 -1.73 -4.39 -1.43
N ALA A 164 -1.86 -4.97 -0.26
CA ALA A 164 -0.90 -5.90 0.32
C ALA A 164 -1.62 -7.13 0.91
N ASP A 165 -0.90 -8.25 1.01
CA ASP A 165 -1.35 -9.36 1.82
C ASP A 165 -1.38 -8.96 3.30
N THR A 166 -2.39 -9.41 4.00
CA THR A 166 -2.50 -9.16 5.45
C THR A 166 -1.34 -9.84 6.19
N PRO A 167 -0.57 -9.09 6.99
CA PRO A 167 0.51 -9.67 7.77
C PRO A 167 0.04 -10.77 8.71
N SER A 168 0.86 -11.79 8.90
CA SER A 168 0.56 -12.89 9.83
C SER A 168 0.40 -12.36 11.26
N GLY A 169 -0.63 -12.86 11.95
CA GLY A 169 -0.92 -12.46 13.33
C GLY A 169 -1.93 -11.30 13.46
N ILE A 170 -2.34 -10.67 12.35
CA ILE A 170 -3.47 -9.74 12.36
C ILE A 170 -4.77 -10.54 12.20
N SER A 171 -5.70 -10.29 13.09
CA SER A 171 -7.03 -10.89 13.07
C SER A 171 -8.06 -9.82 13.44
N CYS A 172 -9.01 -9.63 12.61
CA CYS A 172 -10.15 -8.77 12.82
C CYS A 172 -11.34 -9.57 13.33
#